data_94626f834a7d4cddbdbe4e82e32a93e1
#
_entry.id   94626f834a7d4cddbdbe4e82e32a93e1
#
_cell.length_a   1.000
_cell.length_b   1.000
_cell.length_c   1.000
_cell.angle_alpha   90.00
_cell.angle_beta   90.00
_cell.angle_gamma   90.00
#
_symmetry.space_group_name_H-M   'P 1'
#
loop_
_entity.id
_entity.type
_entity.pdbx_description
1 polymer ?
#
loop_
_entity_poly.entity_id
_entity_poly.type
_entity_poly.pdbx_seq_one_letter_code
_entity_poly.pdbx_strand_id
1 'polypeptide(L)'
;GGGTPWVRPSTPFDQDSYLARQARTKQKLAVMIRQAAHRHKVDPQLALAIAIAESNLNSTAVSPKQAQGVMQLIPETQVRFGVTRPFDAQQNIRGAMIYLKWLEKQFGTDWVRISAAYNAGEQAVIRYGGVPPYQETQEYVQRVLYYSGQDPTKAIKRPR
;
A
#
# COMPACT_ATOMS: atom_id res chain seq x y z
N GLY A 1 20.40 18.30 -8.30
CA GLY A 1 19.48 18.21 -7.30
C GLY A 1 19.85 18.73 -5.95
N GLY A 2 19.29 19.41 -5.20
CA GLY A 2 19.62 20.08 -3.96
C GLY A 2 19.71 19.23 -2.70
N GLY A 3 20.21 18.01 -2.80
CA GLY A 3 20.41 17.16 -1.63
C GLY A 3 21.70 17.44 -0.88
N THR A 4 21.76 16.99 0.39
CA THR A 4 22.99 17.03 1.18
C THR A 4 24.05 16.14 0.53
N PRO A 5 25.30 16.63 0.38
CA PRO A 5 26.37 15.78 -0.15
C PRO A 5 26.57 14.54 0.70
N TRP A 6 26.82 13.41 0.05
CA TRP A 6 27.12 12.18 0.76
C TRP A 6 28.47 12.31 1.48
N VAL A 7 28.47 11.96 2.79
CA VAL A 7 29.67 11.96 3.62
C VAL A 7 30.01 10.52 3.96
N ARG A 8 31.28 10.15 3.72
CA ARG A 8 31.75 8.80 4.04
C ARG A 8 31.68 8.56 5.55
N PRO A 9 30.97 7.48 6.01
CA PRO A 9 30.97 7.14 7.43
C PRO A 9 32.35 6.78 7.95
N SER A 10 32.56 6.99 9.25
CA SER A 10 33.84 6.65 9.91
C SER A 10 34.06 5.16 10.09
N THR A 11 32.99 4.37 10.12
CA THR A 11 33.07 2.92 10.25
C THR A 11 32.83 2.24 8.91
N PRO A 12 33.48 1.09 8.65
CA PRO A 12 33.22 0.32 7.43
C PRO A 12 31.76 -0.12 7.34
N PHE A 13 31.24 -0.19 6.12
CA PHE A 13 29.90 -0.66 5.86
C PHE A 13 29.81 -2.18 6.08
N ASP A 14 28.90 -2.61 6.93
CA ASP A 14 28.61 -4.02 7.19
C ASP A 14 27.29 -4.40 6.54
N GLN A 15 27.38 -5.19 5.48
CA GLN A 15 26.21 -5.61 4.72
C GLN A 15 25.22 -6.43 5.58
N ASP A 16 25.73 -7.33 6.40
CA ASP A 16 24.86 -8.19 7.22
C ASP A 16 24.09 -7.39 8.26
N SER A 17 24.76 -6.45 8.94
CA SER A 17 24.11 -5.55 9.89
C SER A 17 23.06 -4.65 9.20
N TYR A 18 23.38 -4.17 8.01
CA TYR A 18 22.46 -3.36 7.21
C TYR A 18 21.20 -4.17 6.88
N LEU A 19 21.36 -5.38 6.34
CA LEU A 19 20.23 -6.23 5.97
C LEU A 19 19.39 -6.63 7.19
N ALA A 20 20.04 -6.90 8.32
CA ALA A 20 19.32 -7.21 9.56
C ALA A 20 18.48 -6.03 10.04
N ARG A 21 19.00 -4.81 9.96
CA ARG A 21 18.23 -3.61 10.32
C ARG A 21 17.05 -3.39 9.39
N GLN A 22 17.24 -3.59 8.07
CA GLN A 22 16.16 -3.48 7.09
C GLN A 22 15.04 -4.49 7.37
N ALA A 23 15.40 -5.73 7.67
CA ALA A 23 14.44 -6.77 8.01
C ALA A 23 13.65 -6.42 9.28
N ARG A 24 14.31 -5.91 10.31
CA ARG A 24 13.64 -5.50 11.55
C ARG A 24 12.69 -4.32 11.31
N THR A 25 13.09 -3.36 10.51
CA THR A 25 12.24 -2.20 10.17
C THR A 25 10.98 -2.66 9.45
N LYS A 26 11.11 -3.54 8.47
CA LYS A 26 9.94 -4.08 7.74
C LYS A 26 9.04 -4.91 8.65
N GLN A 27 9.61 -5.71 9.55
CA GLN A 27 8.86 -6.49 10.51
C GLN A 27 8.05 -5.58 11.45
N LYS A 28 8.65 -4.50 11.91
CA LYS A 28 7.99 -3.50 12.74
C LYS A 28 6.80 -2.85 12.02
N LEU A 29 6.99 -2.45 10.76
CA LEU A 29 5.92 -1.88 9.95
C LEU A 29 4.79 -2.89 9.73
N ALA A 30 5.13 -4.15 9.47
CA ALA A 30 4.13 -5.21 9.32
C ALA A 30 3.26 -5.35 10.59
N VAL A 31 3.88 -5.32 11.76
CA VAL A 31 3.15 -5.38 13.04
C VAL A 31 2.24 -4.17 13.19
N MET A 32 2.73 -2.95 12.89
CA MET A 32 1.95 -1.73 12.96
C MET A 32 0.72 -1.80 12.04
N ILE A 33 0.90 -2.30 10.83
CA ILE A 33 -0.19 -2.42 9.85
C ILE A 33 -1.23 -3.43 10.34
N ARG A 34 -0.81 -4.60 10.81
CA ARG A 34 -1.75 -5.60 11.34
C ARG A 34 -2.55 -5.07 12.54
N GLN A 35 -1.89 -4.38 13.46
CA GLN A 35 -2.55 -3.79 14.62
C GLN A 35 -3.56 -2.71 14.21
N ALA A 36 -3.17 -1.83 13.27
CA ALA A 36 -4.06 -0.80 12.76
C ALA A 36 -5.26 -1.41 12.03
N ALA A 37 -5.03 -2.46 11.24
CA ALA A 37 -6.10 -3.18 10.55
C ALA A 37 -7.12 -3.73 11.56
N HIS A 38 -6.66 -4.36 12.64
CA HIS A 38 -7.55 -4.83 13.70
C HIS A 38 -8.35 -3.70 14.32
N ARG A 39 -7.72 -2.57 14.65
CA ARG A 39 -8.41 -1.42 15.27
C ARG A 39 -9.50 -0.87 14.34
N HIS A 40 -9.25 -0.85 13.03
CA HIS A 40 -10.19 -0.30 12.05
C HIS A 40 -11.12 -1.36 11.45
N LYS A 41 -11.04 -2.60 11.89
CA LYS A 41 -11.86 -3.72 11.40
C LYS A 41 -11.68 -3.94 9.89
N VAL A 42 -10.45 -3.80 9.42
CA VAL A 42 -10.00 -4.15 8.07
C VAL A 42 -9.26 -5.49 8.17
N ASP A 43 -9.41 -6.33 7.15
CA ASP A 43 -8.69 -7.61 7.15
C ASP A 43 -7.17 -7.37 7.14
N PRO A 44 -6.43 -7.89 8.13
CA PRO A 44 -4.98 -7.66 8.21
C PRO A 44 -4.19 -8.23 7.04
N GLN A 45 -4.64 -9.35 6.45
CA GLN A 45 -3.95 -9.93 5.29
C GLN A 45 -4.09 -9.03 4.06
N LEU A 46 -5.27 -8.46 3.84
CA LEU A 46 -5.48 -7.51 2.76
C LEU A 46 -4.64 -6.25 2.97
N ALA A 47 -4.68 -5.67 4.15
CA ALA A 47 -3.96 -4.44 4.47
C ALA A 47 -2.45 -4.61 4.28
N LEU A 48 -1.88 -5.72 4.78
CA LEU A 48 -0.46 -5.98 4.65
C LEU A 48 -0.07 -6.26 3.19
N ALA A 49 -0.90 -7.00 2.46
CA ALA A 49 -0.66 -7.27 1.04
C ALA A 49 -0.60 -5.97 0.22
N ILE A 50 -1.50 -5.03 0.51
CA ILE A 50 -1.50 -3.71 -0.13
C ILE A 50 -0.19 -2.97 0.18
N ALA A 51 0.25 -2.95 1.43
CA ALA A 51 1.51 -2.30 1.81
C ALA A 51 2.71 -2.90 1.08
N ILE A 52 2.75 -4.22 0.96
CA ILE A 52 3.83 -4.91 0.23
C ILE A 52 3.78 -4.53 -1.25
N ALA A 53 2.61 -4.57 -1.88
CA ALA A 53 2.44 -4.21 -3.28
C ALA A 53 2.81 -2.74 -3.55
N GLU A 54 2.48 -1.83 -2.62
CA GLU A 54 2.68 -0.40 -2.80
C GLU A 54 4.13 0.05 -2.59
N SER A 55 4.75 -0.38 -1.51
CA SER A 55 6.06 0.15 -1.12
C SER A 55 7.07 -0.93 -0.72
N ASN A 56 6.68 -2.19 -0.70
CA ASN A 56 7.47 -3.26 -0.10
C ASN A 56 7.88 -2.90 1.35
N LEU A 57 6.93 -2.33 2.10
CA LEU A 57 7.13 -1.91 3.49
C LEU A 57 8.26 -0.87 3.64
N ASN A 58 8.27 0.14 2.77
CA ASN A 58 9.20 1.25 2.82
C ASN A 58 8.45 2.54 3.16
N SER A 59 8.69 3.08 4.36
CA SER A 59 8.00 4.27 4.86
C SER A 59 8.39 5.57 4.15
N THR A 60 9.48 5.57 3.39
CA THR A 60 9.97 6.74 2.65
C THR A 60 9.72 6.67 1.15
N ALA A 61 8.98 5.67 0.68
CA ALA A 61 8.72 5.49 -0.74
C ALA A 61 7.92 6.64 -1.34
N VAL A 62 8.30 7.05 -2.54
CA VAL A 62 7.59 8.05 -3.34
C VAL A 62 7.46 7.52 -4.76
N SER A 63 6.25 7.51 -5.30
CA SER A 63 6.00 7.08 -6.68
C SER A 63 6.09 8.26 -7.66
N PRO A 64 6.18 8.00 -8.98
CA PRO A 64 6.12 9.06 -9.99
C PRO A 64 4.83 9.90 -9.92
N LYS A 65 3.74 9.34 -9.43
CA LYS A 65 2.45 10.02 -9.26
C LYS A 65 2.31 10.71 -7.90
N GLN A 66 3.41 10.86 -7.15
CA GLN A 66 3.43 11.50 -5.83
C GLN A 66 2.69 10.71 -4.75
N ALA A 67 2.51 9.42 -4.93
CA ALA A 67 2.07 8.56 -3.85
C ALA A 67 3.20 8.43 -2.83
N GLN A 68 2.90 8.56 -1.54
CA GLN A 68 3.91 8.72 -0.50
C GLN A 68 3.68 7.78 0.68
N GLY A 69 4.79 7.29 1.21
CA GLY A 69 4.80 6.52 2.46
C GLY A 69 4.52 5.04 2.28
N VAL A 70 4.40 4.34 3.40
CA VAL A 70 4.30 2.86 3.40
C VAL A 70 3.06 2.34 2.68
N MET A 71 1.96 3.09 2.73
CA MET A 71 0.70 2.72 2.06
C MET A 71 0.49 3.47 0.75
N GLN A 72 1.44 4.31 0.32
CA GLN A 72 1.44 5.03 -0.95
C GLN A 72 0.16 5.84 -1.18
N LEU A 73 -0.08 6.83 -0.31
CA LEU A 73 -1.23 7.72 -0.45
C LEU A 73 -0.87 8.92 -1.32
N ILE A 74 -1.67 9.18 -2.37
CA ILE A 74 -1.54 10.38 -3.18
C ILE A 74 -2.04 11.62 -2.40
N PRO A 75 -1.60 12.85 -2.76
CA PRO A 75 -1.98 14.05 -2.00
C PRO A 75 -3.47 14.23 -1.79
N GLU A 76 -4.31 13.95 -2.79
CA GLU A 76 -5.77 14.05 -2.66
C GLU A 76 -6.31 13.13 -1.57
N THR A 77 -5.81 11.90 -1.52
CA THR A 77 -6.22 10.91 -0.51
C THR A 77 -5.71 11.32 0.87
N GLN A 78 -4.50 11.86 0.95
CA GLN A 78 -3.96 12.38 2.19
C GLN A 78 -4.86 13.46 2.79
N VAL A 79 -5.27 14.44 1.99
CA VAL A 79 -6.17 15.51 2.43
C VAL A 79 -7.51 14.92 2.87
N ARG A 80 -8.07 14.03 2.06
CA ARG A 80 -9.38 13.41 2.31
C ARG A 80 -9.43 12.68 3.66
N PHE A 81 -8.35 12.03 4.05
CA PHE A 81 -8.31 11.18 5.26
C PHE A 81 -7.41 11.75 6.37
N GLY A 82 -7.07 13.04 6.29
CA GLY A 82 -6.41 13.74 7.38
C GLY A 82 -4.95 13.37 7.60
N VAL A 83 -4.24 13.02 6.53
CA VAL A 83 -2.81 12.73 6.59
C VAL A 83 -2.03 14.00 6.25
N THR A 84 -1.32 14.56 7.22
CA THR A 84 -0.51 15.77 7.06
C THR A 84 0.98 15.46 6.98
N ARG A 85 1.41 14.32 7.51
CA ARG A 85 2.80 13.85 7.46
C ARG A 85 2.84 12.44 6.87
N PRO A 86 2.86 12.33 5.52
CA PRO A 86 2.73 11.05 4.84
C PRO A 86 3.89 10.07 5.08
N PHE A 87 5.06 10.56 5.48
CA PHE A 87 6.21 9.70 5.80
C PHE A 87 6.25 9.28 7.27
N ASP A 88 5.34 9.79 8.10
CA ASP A 88 5.09 9.25 9.43
C ASP A 88 4.25 7.97 9.27
N ALA A 89 4.83 6.82 9.59
CA ALA A 89 4.20 5.53 9.38
C ALA A 89 2.84 5.44 10.06
N GLN A 90 2.70 5.91 11.30
CA GLN A 90 1.43 5.87 12.02
C GLN A 90 0.34 6.64 11.31
N GLN A 91 0.62 7.87 10.86
CA GLN A 91 -0.36 8.69 10.15
C GLN A 91 -0.74 8.09 8.80
N ASN A 92 0.26 7.65 8.05
CA ASN A 92 0.07 7.04 6.75
C ASN A 92 -0.80 5.78 6.85
N ILE A 93 -0.46 4.89 7.76
CA ILE A 93 -1.20 3.65 7.99
C ILE A 93 -2.64 3.96 8.43
N ARG A 94 -2.83 4.90 9.36
CA ARG A 94 -4.17 5.28 9.81
C ARG A 94 -5.04 5.77 8.66
N GLY A 95 -4.52 6.69 7.86
CA GLY A 95 -5.27 7.20 6.70
C GLY A 95 -5.63 6.12 5.71
N ALA A 96 -4.70 5.20 5.46
CA ALA A 96 -4.95 4.06 4.57
C ALA A 96 -6.03 3.12 5.12
N MET A 97 -6.05 2.87 6.44
CA MET A 97 -7.09 2.02 7.03
C MET A 97 -8.47 2.65 6.95
N ILE A 98 -8.57 3.97 7.14
CA ILE A 98 -9.83 4.70 6.97
C ILE A 98 -10.31 4.58 5.53
N TYR A 99 -9.41 4.75 4.56
CA TYR A 99 -9.73 4.60 3.14
C TYR A 99 -10.18 3.16 2.81
N LEU A 100 -9.45 2.17 3.28
CA LEU A 100 -9.79 0.75 3.06
C LEU A 100 -11.17 0.41 3.66
N LYS A 101 -11.47 0.94 4.83
CA LYS A 101 -12.78 0.74 5.45
C LYS A 101 -13.89 1.39 4.63
N TRP A 102 -13.63 2.59 4.10
CA TRP A 102 -14.56 3.26 3.21
C TRP A 102 -14.79 2.43 1.93
N LEU A 103 -13.72 1.90 1.34
CA LEU A 103 -13.82 1.04 0.14
C LEU A 103 -14.59 -0.25 0.42
N GLU A 104 -14.38 -0.85 1.59
CA GLU A 104 -15.14 -2.03 2.00
C GLU A 104 -16.64 -1.73 2.08
N LYS A 105 -17.01 -0.56 2.57
CA LYS A 105 -18.42 -0.13 2.60
C LYS A 105 -19.00 0.03 1.20
N GLN A 106 -18.18 0.44 0.23
CA GLN A 106 -18.62 0.62 -1.15
C GLN A 106 -18.72 -0.69 -1.92
N PHE A 107 -17.76 -1.60 -1.71
CA PHE A 107 -17.57 -2.79 -2.55
C PHE A 107 -17.74 -4.11 -1.79
N GLY A 108 -18.11 -4.06 -0.52
CA GLY A 108 -18.25 -5.25 0.31
C GLY A 108 -16.91 -5.92 0.57
N THR A 109 -16.91 -7.25 0.64
CA THR A 109 -15.70 -8.04 0.91
C THR A 109 -14.96 -8.46 -0.36
N ASP A 110 -15.25 -7.83 -1.48
CA ASP A 110 -14.61 -8.13 -2.76
C ASP A 110 -13.21 -7.49 -2.82
N TRP A 111 -12.18 -8.28 -2.50
CA TRP A 111 -10.80 -7.81 -2.49
C TRP A 111 -10.29 -7.39 -3.86
N VAL A 112 -10.85 -7.96 -4.93
CA VAL A 112 -10.51 -7.55 -6.30
C VAL A 112 -10.91 -6.09 -6.54
N ARG A 113 -12.16 -5.75 -6.22
CA ARG A 113 -12.64 -4.36 -6.38
C ARG A 113 -11.99 -3.39 -5.42
N ILE A 114 -11.79 -3.80 -4.17
CA ILE A 114 -11.11 -2.95 -3.17
C ILE A 114 -9.69 -2.64 -3.62
N SER A 115 -8.94 -3.65 -4.04
CA SER A 115 -7.57 -3.47 -4.52
C SER A 115 -7.51 -2.60 -5.77
N ALA A 116 -8.39 -2.86 -6.73
CA ALA A 116 -8.48 -2.06 -7.95
C ALA A 116 -8.79 -0.59 -7.64
N ALA A 117 -9.72 -0.34 -6.72
CA ALA A 117 -10.09 1.01 -6.32
C ALA A 117 -8.97 1.72 -5.56
N TYR A 118 -8.24 0.98 -4.73
CA TYR A 118 -7.10 1.55 -4.02
C TYR A 118 -6.02 2.06 -4.98
N ASN A 119 -5.78 1.32 -6.07
CA ASN A 119 -4.78 1.69 -7.08
C ASN A 119 -5.28 2.71 -8.09
N ALA A 120 -6.49 2.52 -8.65
CA ALA A 120 -7.01 3.32 -9.77
C ALA A 120 -8.04 4.37 -9.35
N GLY A 121 -8.44 4.37 -8.08
CA GLY A 121 -9.53 5.21 -7.59
C GLY A 121 -10.88 4.52 -7.71
N GLU A 122 -11.79 4.80 -6.78
CA GLU A 122 -13.12 4.20 -6.75
C GLU A 122 -13.98 4.58 -7.95
N GLN A 123 -13.76 5.77 -8.53
CA GLN A 123 -14.54 6.20 -9.69
C GLN A 123 -14.28 5.33 -10.92
N ALA A 124 -13.03 4.91 -11.12
CA ALA A 124 -12.69 4.01 -12.23
C ALA A 124 -13.35 2.64 -12.06
N VAL A 125 -13.35 2.11 -10.82
CA VAL A 125 -13.98 0.82 -10.56
C VAL A 125 -15.50 0.89 -10.76
N ILE A 126 -16.12 1.98 -10.34
CA ILE A 126 -17.56 2.20 -10.55
C ILE A 126 -17.84 2.28 -12.05
N ARG A 127 -17.07 3.09 -12.78
CA ARG A 127 -17.24 3.29 -14.23
C ARG A 127 -17.19 1.99 -15.01
N TYR A 128 -16.22 1.13 -14.70
CA TYR A 128 -16.00 -0.12 -15.43
C TYR A 128 -16.71 -1.33 -14.81
N GLY A 129 -17.39 -1.14 -13.69
CA GLY A 129 -18.10 -2.24 -13.00
C GLY A 129 -17.16 -3.32 -12.44
N GLY A 130 -15.92 -2.98 -12.17
CA GLY A 130 -14.88 -3.90 -11.69
C GLY A 130 -13.50 -3.36 -11.98
N VAL A 131 -12.53 -4.26 -12.17
CA VAL A 131 -11.15 -3.85 -12.49
C VAL A 131 -11.13 -3.10 -13.81
N PRO A 132 -10.67 -1.83 -13.84
CA PRO A 132 -10.59 -1.09 -15.09
C PRO A 132 -9.54 -1.70 -16.04
N PRO A 133 -9.66 -1.44 -17.36
CA PRO A 133 -8.77 -2.05 -18.35
C PRO A 133 -7.40 -1.36 -18.39
N TYR A 134 -6.83 -1.08 -17.24
CA TYR A 134 -5.50 -0.52 -17.09
C TYR A 134 -4.54 -1.65 -16.74
N GLN A 135 -3.51 -1.83 -17.53
CA GLN A 135 -2.53 -2.90 -17.28
C GLN A 135 -1.91 -2.78 -15.89
N GLU A 136 -1.55 -1.56 -15.47
CA GLU A 136 -1.01 -1.30 -14.14
C GLU A 136 -1.95 -1.81 -13.04
N THR A 137 -3.24 -1.50 -13.14
CA THR A 137 -4.23 -1.89 -12.12
C THR A 137 -4.47 -3.39 -12.12
N GLN A 138 -4.54 -4.01 -13.30
CA GLN A 138 -4.70 -5.46 -13.41
C GLN A 138 -3.54 -6.20 -12.75
N GLU A 139 -2.32 -5.77 -13.01
CA GLU A 139 -1.12 -6.35 -12.39
C GLU A 139 -1.08 -6.08 -10.89
N TYR A 140 -1.48 -4.89 -10.47
CA TYR A 140 -1.56 -4.53 -9.06
C TYR A 140 -2.51 -5.45 -8.29
N VAL A 141 -3.72 -5.67 -8.82
CA VAL A 141 -4.69 -6.56 -8.19
C VAL A 141 -4.14 -7.98 -8.09
N GLN A 142 -3.48 -8.47 -9.13
CA GLN A 142 -2.84 -9.80 -9.10
C GLN A 142 -1.80 -9.88 -7.98
N ARG A 143 -0.96 -8.86 -7.82
CA ARG A 143 0.05 -8.83 -6.76
C ARG A 143 -0.58 -8.82 -5.36
N VAL A 144 -1.62 -8.00 -5.16
CA VAL A 144 -2.31 -7.94 -3.87
C VAL A 144 -2.92 -9.31 -3.52
N LEU A 145 -3.58 -9.95 -4.47
CA LEU A 145 -4.14 -11.28 -4.23
C LEU A 145 -3.04 -12.28 -3.89
N TYR A 146 -1.96 -12.27 -4.64
CA TYR A 146 -0.81 -13.16 -4.38
C TYR A 146 -0.24 -12.94 -2.97
N TYR A 147 0.04 -11.67 -2.59
CA TYR A 147 0.61 -11.36 -1.29
C TYR A 147 -0.36 -11.64 -0.14
N SER A 148 -1.65 -11.67 -0.40
CA SER A 148 -2.65 -11.99 0.63
C SER A 148 -3.00 -13.47 0.71
N GLY A 149 -2.34 -14.32 -0.09
CA GLY A 149 -2.60 -15.76 -0.09
C GLY A 149 -3.81 -16.16 -0.91
N GLN A 150 -4.36 -15.25 -1.72
CA GLN A 150 -5.47 -15.54 -2.62
C GLN A 150 -4.96 -15.95 -4.00
N ASP A 151 -5.85 -16.52 -4.81
CA ASP A 151 -5.54 -16.90 -6.18
C ASP A 151 -5.44 -15.66 -7.08
N PRO A 152 -4.26 -15.33 -7.65
CA PRO A 152 -4.10 -14.17 -8.52
C PRO A 152 -4.97 -14.21 -9.78
N THR A 153 -5.39 -15.39 -10.24
CA THR A 153 -6.23 -15.52 -11.44
C THR A 153 -7.63 -14.93 -11.25
N LYS A 154 -8.07 -14.75 -10.01
CA LYS A 154 -9.35 -14.08 -9.73
C LYS A 154 -9.39 -12.63 -10.20
N ALA A 155 -8.22 -11.99 -10.41
CA ALA A 155 -8.12 -10.63 -10.94
C ALA A 155 -8.42 -10.58 -12.43
N ILE A 156 -8.39 -11.71 -13.13
CA ILE A 156 -8.57 -11.76 -14.58
C ILE A 156 -10.06 -11.90 -14.87
N LYS A 157 -10.62 -10.88 -15.56
CA LYS A 157 -12.00 -10.92 -16.01
C LYS A 157 -12.11 -11.86 -17.20
N ARG A 158 -12.85 -12.96 -17.03
CA ARG A 158 -13.09 -13.90 -18.12
C ARG A 158 -14.22 -13.39 -19.00
N PRO A 159 -14.09 -13.46 -20.33
CA PRO A 159 -15.21 -13.17 -21.24
C PRO A 159 -16.35 -14.16 -20.99
N ARG A 160 -17.55 -13.65 -21.02
CA ARG A 160 -18.77 -14.46 -20.93
C ARG A 160 -19.16 -15.03 -22.27
#